data_662736465af82342594384680f130d54
#
_entry.id   662736465af82342594384680f130d54
#
_cell.length_a   1.000
_cell.length_b   1.000
_cell.length_c   1.000
_cell.angle_alpha   90.00
_cell.angle_beta   90.00
_cell.angle_gamma   90.00
#
_symmetry.space_group_name_H-M   'P 1'
#
loop_
_entity.id
_entity.type
_entity.pdbx_description
1 polymer ?
#
loop_
_entity_poly.entity_id
_entity_poly.type
_entity_poly.pdbx_seq_one_letter_code
_entity_poly.pdbx_strand_id
1 'polypeptide(L)'
;MLKLSGFGAGRIAFIAVSALTAVAAASAQAVFVRGFEGTSQLDNCALNQCFRPPDTMGAIGTTQFLEANNGSISVFDKTTGGLTSRVSMPTFWANAGLPGGALGDQRVLFDHYTNRWLMTGFGTAGNIINVGISDTSNALGTWKGLAITVLPSGTADYPTLALDDKGVYIGTNNFTPGFTGTSLLVIPKTSLFGGAAPTITGMTTFTTPLAGADRGFAIQPAVNWQGNPGNSVSVIADSRDADAQVFYRVTGVNAAGAAQTASTQILGSAYTAAGSARQPDGSRNVDTLSPRITANAVQYNGKLYSTATVQADAAVGDFAAVRWTVVDANTGSLLSSGKVQQAGFDYYQGSIAINEFGEAVIGYNRSGSATTDGNGDGLADGNISFMARAYDASGNLLVQDGGEMLLRVSGISDYRCGARTPVDTACRQRWGDYAAVTIDPSNHRKFYAIGEYASAWAIIPGSTTTERAIWNTYIAEIAMVPEPSQYALMALGLGVIGFAARRRRRQA
;
A
#
# COMPACT_ATOMS: atom_id res chain seq x y z
N MET A 1 -32.69 -83.72 40.18
CA MET A 1 -33.32 -82.41 39.93
C MET A 1 -32.34 -81.34 40.38
N LEU A 2 -31.54 -80.84 39.54
CA LEU A 2 -30.66 -79.69 39.79
C LEU A 2 -30.71 -78.72 38.64
N LYS A 3 -31.11 -77.52 38.90
CA LYS A 3 -31.07 -76.39 37.91
C LYS A 3 -29.75 -75.67 38.12
N LEU A 4 -29.02 -75.58 37.03
CA LEU A 4 -27.87 -74.70 36.91
C LEU A 4 -28.31 -73.27 36.48
N SER A 5 -27.96 -72.33 37.29
CA SER A 5 -28.19 -70.89 37.07
C SER A 5 -27.08 -70.30 36.20
N GLY A 6 -27.48 -69.47 35.25
CA GLY A 6 -26.61 -68.86 34.26
C GLY A 6 -25.74 -67.73 34.79
N PHE A 7 -24.62 -67.57 34.12
CA PHE A 7 -23.66 -66.44 34.31
C PHE A 7 -24.18 -65.19 33.60
N GLY A 8 -24.30 -64.13 34.31
CA GLY A 8 -24.65 -62.82 33.82
C GLY A 8 -23.45 -62.15 33.12
N ALA A 9 -23.66 -61.72 31.92
CA ALA A 9 -22.71 -60.90 31.17
C ALA A 9 -22.68 -59.46 31.75
N GLY A 10 -21.57 -59.09 32.32
CA GLY A 10 -21.33 -57.73 32.75
C GLY A 10 -21.26 -56.75 31.55
N ARG A 11 -22.23 -55.87 31.47
CA ARG A 11 -22.19 -54.71 30.57
C ARG A 11 -21.23 -53.67 31.15
N ILE A 12 -20.09 -53.48 30.50
CA ILE A 12 -19.22 -52.32 30.76
C ILE A 12 -19.89 -51.12 30.08
N ALA A 13 -20.50 -50.26 30.87
CA ALA A 13 -21.01 -48.99 30.42
C ALA A 13 -19.82 -48.03 30.17
N PHE A 14 -19.54 -47.71 28.93
CA PHE A 14 -18.67 -46.59 28.58
C PHE A 14 -19.43 -45.30 28.87
N ILE A 15 -19.09 -44.63 29.96
CA ILE A 15 -19.49 -43.25 30.22
C ILE A 15 -18.60 -42.40 29.32
N ALA A 16 -19.12 -42.03 28.13
CA ALA A 16 -18.53 -40.97 27.36
C ALA A 16 -18.84 -39.64 28.07
N VAL A 17 -17.87 -39.13 28.83
CA VAL A 17 -17.91 -37.76 29.34
C VAL A 17 -17.70 -36.84 28.15
N SER A 18 -18.79 -36.37 27.56
CA SER A 18 -18.79 -35.29 26.59
C SER A 18 -18.52 -33.99 27.35
N ALA A 19 -17.26 -33.70 27.62
CA ALA A 19 -16.86 -32.34 27.99
C ALA A 19 -16.92 -31.49 26.69
N LEU A 20 -18.11 -30.99 26.34
CA LEU A 20 -18.24 -29.84 25.44
C LEU A 20 -17.72 -28.63 26.22
N THR A 21 -16.43 -28.42 26.24
CA THR A 21 -15.89 -27.09 26.44
C THR A 21 -16.30 -26.28 25.21
N ALA A 22 -17.21 -25.35 25.39
CA ALA A 22 -17.42 -24.27 24.43
C ALA A 22 -16.09 -23.52 24.36
N VAL A 23 -15.23 -23.93 23.40
CA VAL A 23 -14.10 -23.12 22.98
C VAL A 23 -14.78 -21.95 22.29
N ALA A 24 -14.83 -20.81 22.96
CA ALA A 24 -15.17 -19.56 22.29
C ALA A 24 -14.25 -19.50 21.07
N ALA A 25 -14.84 -19.47 19.88
CA ALA A 25 -14.08 -19.32 18.65
C ALA A 25 -13.36 -17.97 18.75
N ALA A 26 -12.07 -18.00 19.08
CA ALA A 26 -11.27 -16.80 19.00
C ALA A 26 -11.11 -16.52 17.50
N SER A 27 -11.71 -15.44 17.02
CA SER A 27 -11.60 -15.01 15.64
C SER A 27 -10.14 -14.69 15.31
N ALA A 28 -9.74 -14.87 14.06
CA ALA A 28 -8.47 -14.36 13.54
C ALA A 28 -8.34 -12.87 13.93
N GLN A 29 -7.16 -12.46 14.32
CA GLN A 29 -6.90 -11.09 14.78
C GLN A 29 -5.79 -10.47 13.96
N ALA A 30 -5.87 -9.15 13.76
CA ALA A 30 -4.76 -8.36 13.29
C ALA A 30 -4.22 -7.54 14.46
N VAL A 31 -2.90 -7.50 14.58
CA VAL A 31 -2.22 -6.84 15.70
C VAL A 31 -1.21 -5.83 15.16
N PHE A 32 -1.28 -4.60 15.64
CA PHE A 32 -0.17 -3.65 15.51
C PHE A 32 0.99 -4.15 16.38
N VAL A 33 2.05 -4.63 15.75
CA VAL A 33 3.18 -5.25 16.46
C VAL A 33 4.11 -4.19 17.03
N ARG A 34 4.47 -3.23 16.18
CA ARG A 34 5.35 -2.11 16.51
C ARG A 34 5.37 -1.09 15.38
N GLY A 35 5.91 0.08 15.67
CA GLY A 35 6.22 1.06 14.66
C GLY A 35 7.51 1.82 15.00
N PHE A 36 8.01 2.54 14.01
CA PHE A 36 9.19 3.38 14.16
C PHE A 36 9.09 4.61 13.24
N GLU A 37 9.80 5.65 13.66
CA GLU A 37 9.86 6.90 12.92
C GLU A 37 10.59 6.71 11.60
N GLY A 38 9.99 7.19 10.51
CA GLY A 38 10.63 7.28 9.21
C GLY A 38 11.44 8.57 9.05
N THR A 39 11.20 9.28 7.96
CA THR A 39 11.85 10.55 7.64
C THR A 39 10.99 11.73 8.08
N SER A 40 11.60 12.75 8.61
CA SER A 40 10.95 14.04 8.87
C SER A 40 11.32 15.09 7.81
N GLN A 41 10.52 16.14 7.73
CA GLN A 41 10.87 17.29 6.90
C GLN A 41 12.21 17.91 7.32
N LEU A 42 12.52 17.92 8.62
CA LEU A 42 13.80 18.46 9.12
C LEU A 42 14.98 17.61 8.66
N ASP A 43 14.83 16.29 8.60
CA ASP A 43 15.85 15.39 8.03
C ASP A 43 16.12 15.73 6.56
N ASN A 44 15.06 15.93 5.78
CA ASN A 44 15.18 16.32 4.38
C ASN A 44 15.80 17.73 4.24
N CYS A 45 15.42 18.67 5.09
CA CYS A 45 16.02 20.00 5.08
C CYS A 45 17.52 19.95 5.39
N ALA A 46 17.97 19.07 6.27
CA ALA A 46 19.39 18.86 6.55
C ALA A 46 20.17 18.34 5.33
N LEU A 47 19.49 17.71 4.38
CA LEU A 47 20.04 17.29 3.10
C LEU A 47 19.83 18.32 1.98
N ASN A 48 19.41 19.54 2.28
CA ASN A 48 19.00 20.58 1.32
C ASN A 48 17.84 20.17 0.41
N GLN A 49 16.94 19.31 0.92
CA GLN A 49 15.78 18.75 0.21
C GLN A 49 14.49 19.06 0.98
N CYS A 50 14.21 20.32 1.25
CA CYS A 50 13.12 20.79 2.13
C CYS A 50 11.74 20.79 1.44
N PHE A 51 11.39 19.74 0.73
CA PHE A 51 10.18 19.68 -0.08
C PHE A 51 8.91 19.45 0.75
N ARG A 52 7.79 19.78 0.11
CA ARG A 52 6.43 19.61 0.60
C ARG A 52 5.48 19.43 -0.60
N PRO A 53 4.65 18.41 -0.63
CA PRO A 53 4.50 17.32 0.35
C PRO A 53 5.63 16.29 0.28
N PRO A 54 5.69 15.31 1.22
CA PRO A 54 6.70 14.24 1.19
C PRO A 54 6.46 13.23 0.09
N ASP A 55 5.22 12.98 -0.32
CA ASP A 55 4.82 11.97 -1.29
C ASP A 55 5.47 10.60 -0.99
N THR A 56 5.09 10.08 0.17
CA THR A 56 5.79 8.98 0.83
C THR A 56 5.46 7.63 0.23
N MET A 57 6.48 6.85 -0.08
CA MET A 57 6.39 5.45 -0.45
C MET A 57 7.37 4.60 0.36
N GLY A 58 7.07 3.31 0.48
CA GLY A 58 7.97 2.39 1.12
C GLY A 58 7.69 0.94 0.76
N ALA A 59 8.68 0.10 0.92
CA ALA A 59 8.57 -1.34 0.72
C ALA A 59 9.43 -2.10 1.73
N ILE A 60 8.96 -3.29 2.11
CA ILE A 60 9.70 -4.21 2.97
C ILE A 60 10.41 -5.27 2.12
N GLY A 61 11.70 -5.48 2.40
CA GLY A 61 12.48 -6.57 1.85
C GLY A 61 12.73 -7.66 2.89
N THR A 62 13.72 -8.50 2.63
CA THR A 62 14.04 -9.62 3.52
C THR A 62 14.61 -9.17 4.86
N THR A 63 15.42 -8.12 4.89
CA THR A 63 16.13 -7.63 6.09
C THR A 63 16.01 -6.13 6.31
N GLN A 64 15.43 -5.38 5.37
CA GLN A 64 15.43 -3.92 5.37
C GLN A 64 14.04 -3.42 4.96
N PHE A 65 13.66 -2.26 5.49
CA PHE A 65 12.59 -1.42 4.96
C PHE A 65 13.24 -0.23 4.22
N LEU A 66 12.80 0.01 2.99
CA LEU A 66 13.23 1.16 2.20
C LEU A 66 12.09 2.15 2.08
N GLU A 67 12.30 3.36 2.56
CA GLU A 67 11.45 4.51 2.39
C GLU A 67 11.99 5.41 1.28
N ALA A 68 11.10 5.87 0.43
CA ALA A 68 11.38 6.88 -0.59
C ALA A 68 10.37 8.02 -0.46
N ASN A 69 10.84 9.27 -0.45
CA ASN A 69 10.00 10.45 -0.41
C ASN A 69 10.58 11.58 -1.27
N ASN A 70 9.83 12.67 -1.40
CA ASN A 70 10.35 13.88 -2.04
C ASN A 70 11.46 14.48 -1.19
N GLY A 71 12.69 14.09 -1.46
CA GLY A 71 13.87 14.61 -0.81
C GLY A 71 14.90 13.55 -0.45
N SER A 72 14.52 12.38 0.03
CA SER A 72 15.48 11.39 0.47
C SER A 72 15.05 9.94 0.21
N ILE A 73 16.04 9.08 0.22
CA ILE A 73 15.92 7.63 0.25
C ILE A 73 16.53 7.17 1.58
N SER A 74 15.71 6.51 2.40
CA SER A 74 16.09 6.06 3.74
C SER A 74 15.96 4.55 3.85
N VAL A 75 16.95 3.90 4.45
CA VAL A 75 16.97 2.44 4.67
C VAL A 75 16.99 2.18 6.17
N PHE A 76 16.07 1.35 6.62
CA PHE A 76 15.91 0.95 8.01
C PHE A 76 16.17 -0.55 8.16
N ASP A 77 16.80 -0.94 9.26
CA ASP A 77 16.91 -2.35 9.64
C ASP A 77 15.54 -2.91 10.01
N LYS A 78 15.13 -3.99 9.36
CA LYS A 78 13.81 -4.58 9.54
C LYS A 78 13.59 -5.11 10.96
N THR A 79 14.63 -5.57 11.64
CA THR A 79 14.51 -6.18 12.97
C THR A 79 14.40 -5.13 14.07
N THR A 80 15.20 -4.08 13.98
CA THR A 80 15.26 -3.04 15.02
C THR A 80 14.39 -1.83 14.74
N GLY A 81 14.06 -1.56 13.46
CA GLY A 81 13.44 -0.31 13.01
C GLY A 81 14.44 0.85 12.97
N GLY A 82 15.71 0.61 13.26
CA GLY A 82 16.75 1.64 13.29
C GLY A 82 17.12 2.11 11.89
N LEU A 83 17.30 3.45 11.72
CA LEU A 83 17.83 4.03 10.49
C LEU A 83 19.25 3.55 10.26
N THR A 84 19.49 2.96 9.09
CA THR A 84 20.81 2.49 8.67
C THR A 84 21.49 3.48 7.72
N SER A 85 20.73 4.11 6.84
CA SER A 85 21.23 5.12 5.90
C SER A 85 20.12 6.04 5.46
N ARG A 86 20.46 7.31 5.25
CA ARG A 86 19.63 8.29 4.56
C ARG A 86 20.50 9.11 3.63
N VAL A 87 20.11 9.15 2.36
CA VAL A 87 20.80 9.96 1.35
C VAL A 87 19.79 10.85 0.64
N SER A 88 20.26 12.01 0.14
CA SER A 88 19.39 12.85 -0.68
C SER A 88 19.01 12.11 -1.97
N MET A 89 17.82 12.39 -2.47
CA MET A 89 17.34 11.83 -3.73
C MET A 89 18.31 12.08 -4.90
N PRO A 90 18.87 13.30 -5.10
CA PRO A 90 19.88 13.51 -6.14
C PRO A 90 21.14 12.64 -5.93
N THR A 91 21.60 12.47 -4.70
CA THR A 91 22.75 11.60 -4.40
C THR A 91 22.46 10.14 -4.70
N PHE A 92 21.27 9.65 -4.36
CA PHE A 92 20.86 8.28 -4.68
C PHE A 92 20.93 8.02 -6.20
N TRP A 93 20.30 8.89 -7.00
CA TRP A 93 20.26 8.71 -8.45
C TRP A 93 21.65 8.89 -9.10
N ALA A 94 22.47 9.79 -8.58
CA ALA A 94 23.86 9.93 -9.04
C ALA A 94 24.66 8.65 -8.77
N ASN A 95 24.51 8.04 -7.59
CA ASN A 95 25.14 6.76 -7.24
C ASN A 95 24.62 5.60 -8.10
N ALA A 96 23.37 5.67 -8.58
CA ALA A 96 22.80 4.73 -9.54
C ALA A 96 23.25 4.98 -10.99
N GLY A 97 24.13 5.94 -11.23
CA GLY A 97 24.64 6.27 -12.57
C GLY A 97 23.79 7.30 -13.37
N LEU A 98 22.85 7.98 -12.72
CA LEU A 98 22.00 9.01 -13.30
C LEU A 98 22.29 10.39 -12.68
N PRO A 99 23.37 11.07 -13.06
CA PRO A 99 23.69 12.39 -12.56
C PRO A 99 22.63 13.42 -13.00
N GLY A 100 22.31 14.33 -12.09
CA GLY A 100 21.23 15.30 -12.29
C GLY A 100 19.94 14.94 -11.54
N GLY A 101 19.83 13.71 -11.06
CA GLY A 101 18.84 13.31 -10.06
C GLY A 101 17.42 13.11 -10.58
N ALA A 102 16.49 13.12 -9.65
CA ALA A 102 15.06 13.12 -9.88
C ALA A 102 14.44 14.34 -9.18
N LEU A 103 13.25 14.71 -9.62
CA LEU A 103 12.51 15.85 -9.05
C LEU A 103 11.57 15.44 -7.92
N GLY A 104 11.10 14.18 -7.90
CA GLY A 104 10.15 13.71 -6.89
C GLY A 104 9.42 12.45 -7.30
N ASP A 105 8.32 12.19 -6.62
CA ASP A 105 7.36 11.14 -6.94
C ASP A 105 7.98 9.75 -7.01
N GLN A 106 8.80 9.43 -6.01
CA GLN A 106 9.47 8.13 -5.97
C GLN A 106 8.48 7.01 -5.68
N ARG A 107 8.61 5.90 -6.41
CA ARG A 107 7.90 4.64 -6.12
C ARG A 107 8.93 3.55 -5.91
N VAL A 108 8.71 2.69 -4.91
CA VAL A 108 9.61 1.59 -4.59
C VAL A 108 8.85 0.29 -4.38
N LEU A 109 9.43 -0.81 -4.87
CA LEU A 109 8.98 -2.17 -4.64
C LEU A 109 10.19 -3.07 -4.33
N PHE A 110 9.95 -4.10 -3.54
CA PHE A 110 10.87 -5.22 -3.41
C PHE A 110 10.37 -6.36 -4.32
N ASP A 111 11.16 -6.73 -5.30
CA ASP A 111 10.90 -7.84 -6.19
C ASP A 111 11.31 -9.17 -5.54
N HIS A 112 10.36 -9.88 -4.97
CA HIS A 112 10.62 -11.16 -4.32
C HIS A 112 11.04 -12.28 -5.31
N TYR A 113 10.73 -12.15 -6.62
CA TYR A 113 11.13 -13.13 -7.64
C TYR A 113 12.64 -13.09 -7.90
N THR A 114 13.26 -11.91 -7.83
CA THR A 114 14.68 -11.73 -8.07
C THR A 114 15.46 -11.37 -6.81
N ASN A 115 14.79 -11.17 -5.67
CA ASN A 115 15.35 -10.65 -4.43
C ASN A 115 16.10 -9.32 -4.64
N ARG A 116 15.48 -8.38 -5.36
CA ARG A 116 16.04 -7.06 -5.69
C ARG A 116 15.04 -5.96 -5.44
N TRP A 117 15.55 -4.77 -5.25
CA TRP A 117 14.76 -3.56 -5.16
C TRP A 117 14.59 -2.94 -6.55
N LEU A 118 13.42 -2.39 -6.77
CA LEU A 118 13.06 -1.62 -7.96
C LEU A 118 12.52 -0.27 -7.51
N MET A 119 13.02 0.80 -8.10
CA MET A 119 12.56 2.16 -7.83
C MET A 119 12.29 2.89 -9.13
N THR A 120 11.30 3.76 -9.15
CA THR A 120 11.09 4.74 -10.22
C THR A 120 10.88 6.12 -9.62
N GLY A 121 11.12 7.16 -10.39
CA GLY A 121 10.90 8.52 -9.99
C GLY A 121 10.90 9.46 -11.17
N PHE A 122 10.41 10.63 -10.94
CA PHE A 122 10.28 11.69 -11.91
C PHE A 122 11.65 12.30 -12.23
N GLY A 123 12.05 12.26 -13.50
CA GLY A 123 13.36 12.75 -13.93
C GLY A 123 13.41 14.28 -14.06
N THR A 124 14.62 14.84 -14.09
CA THR A 124 14.87 16.28 -14.08
C THR A 124 14.33 17.04 -15.31
N ALA A 125 14.23 16.37 -16.45
CA ALA A 125 13.71 17.00 -17.68
C ALA A 125 12.17 17.03 -17.77
N GLY A 126 11.47 16.50 -16.74
CA GLY A 126 10.00 16.46 -16.71
C GLY A 126 9.39 15.36 -17.57
N ASN A 127 9.87 15.14 -18.77
CA ASN A 127 9.41 14.09 -19.69
C ASN A 127 10.15 12.75 -19.54
N ILE A 128 10.99 12.63 -18.53
CA ILE A 128 11.82 11.46 -18.25
C ILE A 128 11.34 10.78 -16.95
N ILE A 129 11.31 9.46 -16.98
CA ILE A 129 11.17 8.62 -15.78
C ILE A 129 12.50 7.88 -15.55
N ASN A 130 13.02 8.01 -14.35
CA ASN A 130 14.18 7.25 -13.90
C ASN A 130 13.71 5.90 -13.34
N VAL A 131 14.45 4.84 -13.68
CA VAL A 131 14.27 3.49 -13.13
C VAL A 131 15.59 3.05 -12.49
N GLY A 132 15.55 2.59 -11.25
CA GLY A 132 16.70 2.10 -10.51
C GLY A 132 16.48 0.67 -10.05
N ILE A 133 17.51 -0.17 -10.19
CA ILE A 133 17.48 -1.57 -9.79
C ILE A 133 18.69 -1.86 -8.93
N SER A 134 18.48 -2.49 -7.76
CA SER A 134 19.59 -2.95 -6.93
C SER A 134 20.20 -4.23 -7.50
N ASP A 135 21.50 -4.44 -7.27
CA ASP A 135 22.17 -5.68 -7.66
C ASP A 135 21.79 -6.87 -6.76
N THR A 136 21.39 -6.60 -5.53
CA THR A 136 21.06 -7.62 -4.52
C THR A 136 19.85 -7.20 -3.67
N SER A 137 19.47 -8.04 -2.71
CA SER A 137 18.45 -7.71 -1.69
C SER A 137 18.89 -6.65 -0.68
N ASN A 138 20.18 -6.28 -0.66
CA ASN A 138 20.70 -5.23 0.20
C ASN A 138 20.47 -3.85 -0.45
N ALA A 139 19.56 -3.06 0.10
CA ALA A 139 19.25 -1.71 -0.39
C ALA A 139 20.43 -0.73 -0.29
N LEU A 140 21.43 -1.02 0.57
CA LEU A 140 22.67 -0.26 0.71
C LEU A 140 23.74 -0.65 -0.33
N GLY A 141 23.46 -1.67 -1.12
CA GLY A 141 24.38 -2.14 -2.17
C GLY A 141 24.38 -1.25 -3.41
N THR A 142 24.95 -1.78 -4.48
CA THR A 142 25.00 -1.08 -5.77
C THR A 142 23.61 -1.03 -6.41
N TRP A 143 23.27 0.13 -6.94
CA TRP A 143 22.12 0.36 -7.79
C TRP A 143 22.55 0.72 -9.20
N LYS A 144 21.73 0.36 -10.18
CA LYS A 144 21.91 0.70 -11.60
C LYS A 144 20.71 1.43 -12.09
N GLY A 145 20.91 2.63 -12.62
CA GLY A 145 19.88 3.50 -13.11
C GLY A 145 19.72 3.45 -14.62
N LEU A 146 18.50 3.72 -15.07
CA LEU A 146 18.12 3.88 -16.47
C LEU A 146 17.15 5.05 -16.56
N ALA A 147 17.44 6.04 -17.43
CA ALA A 147 16.54 7.15 -17.74
C ALA A 147 15.73 6.80 -18.99
N ILE A 148 14.41 6.90 -18.90
CA ILE A 148 13.50 6.59 -20.00
C ILE A 148 12.75 7.85 -20.40
N THR A 149 12.92 8.30 -21.65
CA THR A 149 12.11 9.39 -22.21
C THR A 149 10.72 8.86 -22.53
N VAL A 150 9.71 9.35 -21.81
CA VAL A 150 8.30 8.93 -21.95
C VAL A 150 7.59 9.75 -23.02
N LEU A 151 7.86 11.05 -23.07
CA LEU A 151 7.23 12.02 -23.98
C LEU A 151 8.29 12.78 -24.78
N PRO A 152 7.97 13.22 -26.00
CA PRO A 152 8.87 14.09 -26.74
C PRO A 152 9.05 15.48 -26.08
N SER A 153 8.03 15.94 -25.35
CA SER A 153 8.02 17.20 -24.58
C SER A 153 6.92 17.19 -23.55
N GLY A 154 6.95 18.14 -22.58
CA GLY A 154 5.95 18.24 -21.52
C GLY A 154 6.40 17.50 -20.26
N THR A 155 5.42 17.04 -19.48
CA THR A 155 5.65 16.42 -18.15
C THR A 155 4.97 15.07 -18.07
N ALA A 156 5.75 14.03 -17.73
CA ALA A 156 5.28 12.69 -17.41
C ALA A 156 5.21 12.56 -15.88
N ASP A 157 4.15 13.09 -15.30
CA ASP A 157 3.93 13.26 -13.86
C ASP A 157 3.30 12.02 -13.21
N TYR A 158 3.33 11.95 -11.89
CA TYR A 158 2.66 10.93 -11.10
C TYR A 158 3.04 9.50 -11.54
N PRO A 159 4.32 9.10 -11.50
CA PRO A 159 4.70 7.75 -11.88
C PRO A 159 4.09 6.72 -10.96
N THR A 160 3.55 5.67 -11.54
CA THR A 160 3.09 4.48 -10.83
C THR A 160 4.01 3.31 -11.14
N LEU A 161 4.11 2.33 -10.27
CA LEU A 161 5.04 1.23 -10.42
C LEU A 161 4.38 -0.09 -10.05
N ALA A 162 4.51 -1.06 -10.94
CA ALA A 162 4.11 -2.45 -10.65
C ALA A 162 5.08 -3.44 -11.30
N LEU A 163 5.03 -4.67 -10.84
CA LEU A 163 5.79 -5.77 -11.38
C LEU A 163 5.09 -7.12 -11.15
N ASP A 164 5.50 -8.09 -11.94
CA ASP A 164 5.28 -9.51 -11.73
C ASP A 164 6.54 -10.32 -12.12
N ASP A 165 6.42 -11.61 -12.37
CA ASP A 165 7.54 -12.45 -12.82
C ASP A 165 7.89 -12.25 -14.31
N LYS A 166 7.09 -11.53 -15.12
CA LYS A 166 7.26 -11.30 -16.56
C LYS A 166 7.67 -9.89 -16.92
N GLY A 167 7.13 -8.89 -16.25
CA GLY A 167 7.28 -7.50 -16.62
C GLY A 167 7.41 -6.53 -15.46
N VAL A 168 7.84 -5.32 -15.80
CA VAL A 168 7.77 -4.11 -14.98
C VAL A 168 6.90 -3.12 -15.72
N TYR A 169 6.02 -2.46 -15.00
CA TYR A 169 4.96 -1.61 -15.53
C TYR A 169 5.02 -0.24 -14.86
N ILE A 170 5.07 0.81 -15.67
CA ILE A 170 5.13 2.19 -15.17
C ILE A 170 4.05 3.00 -15.88
N GLY A 171 3.15 3.58 -15.09
CA GLY A 171 2.14 4.51 -15.58
C GLY A 171 2.57 5.96 -15.33
N THR A 172 2.13 6.92 -16.18
CA THR A 172 2.29 8.35 -15.95
C THR A 172 1.07 9.13 -16.40
N ASN A 173 0.84 10.29 -15.79
CA ASN A 173 -0.04 11.32 -16.30
C ASN A 173 0.76 12.28 -17.16
N ASN A 174 0.26 12.62 -18.33
CA ASN A 174 0.97 13.47 -19.31
C ASN A 174 0.35 14.87 -19.37
N PHE A 175 1.22 15.87 -19.31
CA PHE A 175 0.82 17.29 -19.35
C PHE A 175 1.62 18.08 -20.38
N THR A 176 0.93 18.97 -21.19
CA THR A 176 1.57 19.83 -22.19
C THR A 176 0.67 21.04 -22.53
N PRO A 177 0.62 22.14 -21.79
CA PRO A 177 0.79 22.24 -20.33
C PRO A 177 -0.36 21.60 -19.53
N GLY A 178 -1.54 21.40 -20.12
CA GLY A 178 -2.70 20.72 -19.51
C GLY A 178 -2.58 19.21 -19.65
N PHE A 179 -3.47 18.49 -18.99
CA PHE A 179 -3.54 17.02 -19.09
C PHE A 179 -3.84 16.61 -20.54
N THR A 180 -2.98 15.77 -21.11
CA THR A 180 -3.07 15.28 -22.50
C THR A 180 -3.31 13.78 -22.61
N GLY A 181 -3.36 13.07 -21.47
CA GLY A 181 -3.55 11.63 -21.41
C GLY A 181 -2.59 10.96 -20.45
N THR A 182 -2.43 9.66 -20.60
CA THR A 182 -1.54 8.83 -19.77
C THR A 182 -0.58 8.04 -20.65
N SER A 183 0.59 7.69 -20.10
CA SER A 183 1.47 6.69 -20.71
C SER A 183 1.54 5.45 -19.85
N LEU A 184 1.65 4.30 -20.48
CA LEU A 184 1.98 3.03 -19.84
C LEU A 184 3.22 2.44 -20.52
N LEU A 185 4.29 2.26 -19.75
CA LEU A 185 5.49 1.57 -20.19
C LEU A 185 5.40 0.11 -19.71
N VAL A 186 5.55 -0.81 -20.65
CA VAL A 186 5.57 -2.25 -20.40
C VAL A 186 6.96 -2.75 -20.76
N ILE A 187 7.75 -3.10 -19.75
CA ILE A 187 9.15 -3.46 -19.88
C ILE A 187 9.31 -4.94 -19.54
N PRO A 188 9.79 -5.79 -20.49
CA PRO A 188 10.10 -7.17 -20.14
C PRO A 188 11.08 -7.24 -18.98
N LYS A 189 10.75 -8.05 -17.96
CA LYS A 189 11.56 -8.13 -16.73
C LYS A 189 13.00 -8.52 -17.01
N THR A 190 13.23 -9.38 -17.99
CA THR A 190 14.56 -9.81 -18.43
C THR A 190 15.42 -8.65 -18.94
N SER A 191 14.83 -7.60 -19.49
CA SER A 191 15.56 -6.43 -19.98
C SER A 191 16.10 -5.58 -18.84
N LEU A 192 15.39 -5.52 -17.73
CA LEU A 192 15.83 -4.77 -16.56
C LEU A 192 16.77 -5.61 -15.66
N PHE A 193 16.47 -6.89 -15.45
CA PHE A 193 17.13 -7.72 -14.43
C PHE A 193 18.09 -8.78 -15.01
N GLY A 194 18.03 -9.08 -16.31
CA GLY A 194 18.75 -10.19 -16.92
C GLY A 194 20.19 -9.91 -17.32
N GLY A 195 20.63 -8.65 -17.34
CA GLY A 195 21.95 -8.23 -17.83
C GLY A 195 22.83 -7.54 -16.79
N ALA A 196 24.05 -7.18 -17.22
CA ALA A 196 24.96 -6.39 -16.41
C ALA A 196 24.48 -4.95 -16.16
N ALA A 197 23.64 -4.42 -17.05
CA ALA A 197 22.99 -3.12 -16.93
C ALA A 197 21.51 -3.23 -17.37
N PRO A 198 20.60 -2.45 -16.79
CA PRO A 198 19.20 -2.39 -17.22
C PRO A 198 19.10 -1.79 -18.63
N THR A 199 18.16 -2.32 -19.43
CA THR A 199 17.86 -1.83 -20.78
C THR A 199 16.35 -1.73 -20.97
N ILE A 200 15.93 -1.06 -22.08
CA ILE A 200 14.54 -1.02 -22.53
C ILE A 200 14.27 -1.97 -23.71
N THR A 201 15.11 -2.97 -23.90
CA THR A 201 14.96 -3.96 -24.99
C THR A 201 13.59 -4.63 -24.89
N GLY A 202 12.81 -4.58 -25.95
CA GLY A 202 11.46 -5.14 -25.97
C GLY A 202 10.40 -4.33 -25.23
N MET A 203 10.70 -3.14 -24.75
CA MET A 203 9.69 -2.27 -24.14
C MET A 203 8.61 -1.89 -25.15
N THR A 204 7.37 -1.92 -24.70
CA THR A 204 6.22 -1.34 -25.43
C THR A 204 5.70 -0.13 -24.65
N THR A 205 5.48 0.97 -25.34
CA THR A 205 4.96 2.21 -24.75
C THR A 205 3.61 2.56 -25.35
N PHE A 206 2.63 2.80 -24.51
CA PHE A 206 1.30 3.27 -24.86
C PHE A 206 1.17 4.74 -24.42
N THR A 207 1.48 5.68 -25.30
CA THR A 207 1.47 7.14 -24.99
C THR A 207 0.21 7.85 -25.43
N THR A 208 -0.52 7.29 -26.39
CA THR A 208 -1.76 7.89 -26.88
C THR A 208 -2.96 7.19 -26.28
N PRO A 209 -4.05 7.91 -25.96
CA PRO A 209 -5.31 7.26 -25.64
C PRO A 209 -5.68 6.26 -26.73
N LEU A 210 -6.26 5.14 -26.39
CA LEU A 210 -6.98 4.33 -27.36
C LEU A 210 -8.07 5.20 -27.96
N ALA A 211 -8.16 5.26 -29.30
CA ALA A 211 -9.18 6.06 -29.95
C ALA A 211 -10.58 5.70 -29.41
N GLY A 212 -11.28 6.70 -28.85
CA GLY A 212 -12.61 6.53 -28.29
C GLY A 212 -12.69 5.81 -26.93
N ALA A 213 -11.57 5.62 -26.22
CA ALA A 213 -11.56 4.96 -24.92
C ALA A 213 -10.83 5.79 -23.85
N ASP A 214 -11.48 5.99 -22.71
CA ASP A 214 -10.90 6.58 -21.51
C ASP A 214 -9.88 5.63 -20.90
N ARG A 215 -8.60 6.01 -20.82
CA ARG A 215 -7.58 5.26 -20.10
C ARG A 215 -7.51 5.58 -18.62
N GLY A 216 -8.25 6.61 -18.20
CA GLY A 216 -8.25 7.11 -16.86
C GLY A 216 -7.11 8.08 -16.54
N PHE A 217 -7.02 8.38 -15.26
CA PHE A 217 -6.05 9.27 -14.62
C PHE A 217 -5.38 8.53 -13.48
N ALA A 218 -4.08 8.73 -13.26
CA ALA A 218 -3.28 8.00 -12.27
C ALA A 218 -3.42 6.48 -12.43
N ILE A 219 -3.15 6.01 -13.65
CA ILE A 219 -3.27 4.58 -14.01
C ILE A 219 -2.39 3.72 -13.12
N GLN A 220 -2.98 2.66 -12.56
CA GLN A 220 -2.27 1.71 -11.69
C GLN A 220 -2.23 0.33 -12.35
N PRO A 221 -1.11 -0.06 -12.92
CA PRO A 221 -0.87 -1.47 -13.25
C PRO A 221 -0.81 -2.31 -11.98
N ALA A 222 -1.18 -3.56 -12.08
CA ALA A 222 -1.25 -4.46 -10.94
C ALA A 222 0.12 -4.99 -10.51
N VAL A 223 0.44 -4.90 -9.23
CA VAL A 223 1.48 -5.70 -8.60
C VAL A 223 0.95 -7.12 -8.40
N ASN A 224 1.63 -8.12 -8.93
CA ASN A 224 1.21 -9.52 -8.80
C ASN A 224 2.32 -10.37 -8.17
N TRP A 225 2.03 -10.95 -7.01
CA TRP A 225 2.97 -11.75 -6.22
C TRP A 225 2.87 -13.26 -6.47
N GLN A 226 1.91 -13.72 -7.28
CA GLN A 226 1.64 -15.16 -7.52
C GLN A 226 2.21 -15.70 -8.83
N GLY A 227 2.93 -14.88 -9.58
CA GLY A 227 3.34 -15.18 -10.94
C GLY A 227 2.26 -14.84 -11.98
N ASN A 228 2.67 -14.80 -13.23
CA ASN A 228 1.86 -14.36 -14.35
C ASN A 228 1.84 -15.39 -15.50
N PRO A 229 1.18 -16.54 -15.34
CA PRO A 229 1.10 -17.55 -16.39
C PRO A 229 0.36 -17.05 -17.64
N GLY A 230 -0.54 -16.07 -17.48
CA GLY A 230 -1.30 -15.46 -18.57
C GLY A 230 -0.51 -14.42 -19.37
N ASN A 231 0.74 -14.12 -18.99
CA ASN A 231 1.60 -13.12 -19.65
C ASN A 231 0.87 -11.80 -19.94
N SER A 232 0.16 -11.28 -18.91
CA SER A 232 -0.67 -10.09 -19.01
C SER A 232 -0.72 -9.32 -17.70
N VAL A 233 -0.88 -8.00 -17.76
CA VAL A 233 -1.10 -7.14 -16.61
C VAL A 233 -2.47 -6.49 -16.68
N SER A 234 -3.15 -6.42 -15.54
CA SER A 234 -4.39 -5.66 -15.37
C SER A 234 -4.06 -4.25 -14.93
N VAL A 235 -4.81 -3.27 -15.43
CA VAL A 235 -4.64 -1.85 -15.11
C VAL A 235 -5.99 -1.29 -14.69
N ILE A 236 -5.99 -0.54 -13.60
CA ILE A 236 -7.15 0.17 -13.08
C ILE A 236 -6.81 1.66 -12.90
N ALA A 237 -7.78 2.53 -13.07
CA ALA A 237 -7.60 3.97 -12.96
C ALA A 237 -8.89 4.68 -12.55
N ASP A 238 -8.78 5.94 -12.16
CA ASP A 238 -9.90 6.88 -12.07
C ASP A 238 -10.33 7.29 -13.49
N SER A 239 -11.63 7.24 -13.80
CA SER A 239 -12.15 7.69 -15.10
C SER A 239 -11.98 9.19 -15.25
N ARG A 240 -11.78 9.64 -16.50
CA ARG A 240 -11.80 11.08 -16.84
C ARG A 240 -13.18 11.55 -17.30
N ASP A 241 -14.00 10.61 -17.72
CA ASP A 241 -15.28 10.91 -18.39
C ASP A 241 -16.50 10.64 -17.49
N ALA A 242 -16.28 9.99 -16.35
CA ALA A 242 -17.37 9.65 -15.43
C ALA A 242 -16.84 9.51 -13.97
N ASP A 243 -17.73 9.61 -13.01
CA ASP A 243 -17.48 9.32 -11.59
C ASP A 243 -17.39 7.80 -11.37
N ALA A 244 -16.41 7.17 -12.00
CA ALA A 244 -16.24 5.71 -12.03
C ALA A 244 -14.76 5.35 -12.18
N GLN A 245 -14.45 4.07 -12.00
CA GLN A 245 -13.14 3.52 -12.34
C GLN A 245 -13.20 2.87 -13.73
N VAL A 246 -12.06 2.86 -14.42
CA VAL A 246 -11.86 2.16 -15.68
C VAL A 246 -10.86 1.02 -15.50
N PHE A 247 -11.04 -0.02 -16.30
CA PHE A 247 -10.21 -1.21 -16.33
C PHE A 247 -9.80 -1.55 -17.75
N TYR A 248 -8.56 -1.99 -17.93
CA TYR A 248 -8.09 -2.61 -19.17
C TYR A 248 -6.95 -3.58 -18.87
N ARG A 249 -6.56 -4.37 -19.88
CA ARG A 249 -5.45 -5.31 -19.77
C ARG A 249 -4.42 -5.08 -20.85
N VAL A 250 -3.20 -5.47 -20.56
CA VAL A 250 -2.12 -5.58 -21.54
C VAL A 250 -1.62 -7.01 -21.57
N THR A 251 -1.51 -7.59 -22.75
CA THR A 251 -1.05 -8.96 -23.01
C THR A 251 0.29 -8.97 -23.72
N GLY A 252 1.03 -10.07 -23.67
CA GLY A 252 2.34 -10.18 -24.31
C GLY A 252 3.43 -9.40 -23.60
N VAL A 253 3.35 -9.24 -22.28
CA VAL A 253 4.18 -8.30 -21.50
C VAL A 253 5.65 -8.71 -21.35
N ASN A 254 6.02 -9.94 -21.72
CA ASN A 254 7.38 -10.47 -21.60
C ASN A 254 8.27 -10.23 -22.84
N ALA A 255 7.75 -9.54 -23.87
CA ALA A 255 8.45 -9.27 -25.11
C ALA A 255 7.96 -7.96 -25.78
N ALA A 256 8.61 -7.55 -26.83
CA ALA A 256 8.14 -6.44 -27.66
C ALA A 256 6.77 -6.74 -28.28
N GLY A 257 5.99 -5.68 -28.53
CA GLY A 257 4.69 -5.78 -29.19
C GLY A 257 3.55 -6.19 -28.25
N ALA A 258 3.65 -5.87 -26.97
CA ALA A 258 2.53 -6.01 -26.04
C ALA A 258 1.28 -5.31 -26.59
N ALA A 259 0.11 -5.89 -26.37
CA ALA A 259 -1.17 -5.41 -26.88
C ALA A 259 -2.12 -5.00 -25.75
N GLN A 260 -2.70 -3.81 -25.86
CA GLN A 260 -3.67 -3.28 -24.90
C GLN A 260 -5.11 -3.58 -25.37
N THR A 261 -5.96 -4.06 -24.48
CA THR A 261 -7.41 -4.17 -24.70
C THR A 261 -8.06 -2.78 -24.63
N ALA A 262 -9.27 -2.64 -25.18
CA ALA A 262 -10.09 -1.46 -24.93
C ALA A 262 -10.35 -1.29 -23.43
N SER A 263 -10.42 -0.04 -22.96
CA SER A 263 -10.84 0.23 -21.59
C SER A 263 -12.34 0.03 -21.44
N THR A 264 -12.74 -0.42 -20.25
CA THR A 264 -14.15 -0.58 -19.87
C THR A 264 -14.38 0.08 -18.51
N GLN A 265 -15.57 0.66 -18.31
CA GLN A 265 -15.95 1.12 -16.98
C GLN A 265 -16.24 -0.08 -16.07
N ILE A 266 -15.85 0.04 -14.81
CA ILE A 266 -16.21 -0.92 -13.78
C ILE A 266 -17.64 -0.62 -13.35
N LEU A 267 -18.56 -1.45 -13.80
CA LEU A 267 -19.99 -1.31 -13.52
C LEU A 267 -20.25 -1.35 -12.00
N GLY A 268 -21.13 -0.45 -11.53
CA GLY A 268 -21.45 -0.32 -10.12
C GLY A 268 -20.38 0.36 -9.29
N SER A 269 -19.34 0.91 -9.95
CA SER A 269 -18.25 1.61 -9.25
C SER A 269 -18.49 3.12 -9.08
N ALA A 270 -19.62 3.66 -9.51
CA ALA A 270 -19.92 5.08 -9.42
C ALA A 270 -19.69 5.64 -8.01
N TYR A 271 -19.10 6.83 -7.95
CA TYR A 271 -18.79 7.56 -6.71
C TYR A 271 -18.75 9.06 -6.98
N THR A 272 -18.80 9.83 -5.93
CA THR A 272 -18.57 11.28 -5.99
C THR A 272 -17.21 11.59 -5.41
N ALA A 273 -16.50 12.58 -5.97
CA ALA A 273 -15.24 13.06 -5.43
C ALA A 273 -15.45 13.63 -4.01
N ALA A 274 -14.52 13.32 -3.11
CA ALA A 274 -14.55 13.85 -1.75
C ALA A 274 -14.15 15.34 -1.70
N GLY A 275 -14.65 16.05 -0.69
CA GLY A 275 -14.11 17.34 -0.27
C GLY A 275 -12.77 17.19 0.46
N SER A 276 -12.17 18.33 0.84
CA SER A 276 -10.96 18.36 1.67
C SER A 276 -11.25 17.92 3.10
N ALA A 277 -10.31 17.18 3.71
CA ALA A 277 -10.43 16.62 5.05
C ALA A 277 -10.31 17.69 6.14
N ARG A 278 -11.17 17.63 7.14
CA ARG A 278 -11.25 18.55 8.27
C ARG A 278 -10.10 18.34 9.24
N GLN A 279 -9.80 19.38 9.99
CA GLN A 279 -8.87 19.39 11.13
C GLN A 279 -9.51 20.06 12.35
N PRO A 280 -9.04 19.77 13.58
CA PRO A 280 -9.67 20.29 14.80
C PRO A 280 -9.70 21.82 14.90
N ASP A 281 -8.69 22.52 14.40
CA ASP A 281 -8.67 23.99 14.44
C ASP A 281 -9.65 24.66 13.47
N GLY A 282 -10.17 23.89 12.50
CA GLY A 282 -11.17 24.33 11.51
C GLY A 282 -10.69 25.39 10.51
N SER A 283 -9.44 25.87 10.64
CA SER A 283 -8.94 27.00 9.86
C SER A 283 -8.62 26.62 8.41
N ARG A 284 -8.14 25.40 8.18
CA ARG A 284 -7.71 24.91 6.87
C ARG A 284 -7.95 23.40 6.76
N ASN A 285 -8.63 23.00 5.71
CA ASN A 285 -8.84 21.60 5.41
C ASN A 285 -7.68 21.05 4.57
N VAL A 286 -7.34 19.79 4.80
CA VAL A 286 -6.29 19.07 4.07
C VAL A 286 -6.84 18.56 2.75
N ASP A 287 -6.06 18.71 1.69
CA ASP A 287 -6.40 18.21 0.37
C ASP A 287 -6.38 16.67 0.33
N THR A 288 -7.53 16.08 0.04
CA THR A 288 -7.70 14.63 -0.10
C THR A 288 -7.39 14.12 -1.50
N LEU A 289 -6.97 15.00 -2.40
CA LEU A 289 -6.80 14.76 -3.83
C LEU A 289 -8.11 14.47 -4.59
N SER A 290 -8.00 14.10 -5.85
CA SER A 290 -9.10 13.54 -6.64
C SER A 290 -9.32 12.08 -6.26
N PRO A 291 -10.38 11.40 -6.77
CA PRO A 291 -10.60 9.96 -6.57
C PRO A 291 -9.54 9.06 -7.21
N ARG A 292 -8.34 9.58 -7.49
CA ARG A 292 -7.22 8.80 -8.03
C ARG A 292 -6.79 7.69 -7.07
N ILE A 293 -6.21 6.65 -7.62
CA ILE A 293 -5.60 5.59 -6.83
C ILE A 293 -4.22 6.08 -6.37
N THR A 294 -4.03 6.25 -5.08
CA THR A 294 -2.81 6.81 -4.46
C THR A 294 -1.75 5.77 -4.11
N ALA A 295 -2.08 4.49 -4.26
CA ALA A 295 -1.22 3.37 -3.89
C ALA A 295 -1.20 2.32 -5.00
N ASN A 296 -0.44 1.24 -4.78
CA ASN A 296 -0.41 0.13 -5.72
C ASN A 296 -1.77 -0.57 -5.81
N ALA A 297 -2.22 -0.89 -7.01
CA ALA A 297 -3.22 -1.92 -7.22
C ALA A 297 -2.55 -3.29 -7.09
N VAL A 298 -3.18 -4.23 -6.40
CA VAL A 298 -2.59 -5.55 -6.10
C VAL A 298 -3.45 -6.65 -6.70
N GLN A 299 -2.83 -7.55 -7.44
CA GLN A 299 -3.51 -8.71 -8.00
C GLN A 299 -3.20 -9.95 -7.16
N TYR A 300 -4.24 -10.65 -6.76
CA TYR A 300 -4.16 -11.91 -6.05
C TYR A 300 -5.32 -12.83 -6.45
N ASN A 301 -5.01 -14.09 -6.78
CA ASN A 301 -5.95 -15.16 -7.09
C ASN A 301 -7.03 -14.74 -8.11
N GLY A 302 -6.59 -14.14 -9.22
CA GLY A 302 -7.47 -13.68 -10.30
C GLY A 302 -8.31 -12.46 -9.98
N LYS A 303 -8.08 -11.80 -8.85
CA LYS A 303 -8.77 -10.58 -8.41
C LYS A 303 -7.79 -9.41 -8.33
N LEU A 304 -8.26 -8.23 -8.69
CA LEU A 304 -7.52 -6.97 -8.58
C LEU A 304 -8.13 -6.13 -7.48
N TYR A 305 -7.30 -5.68 -6.55
CA TYR A 305 -7.65 -4.89 -5.37
C TYR A 305 -7.08 -3.48 -5.50
N SER A 306 -7.88 -2.46 -5.20
CA SER A 306 -7.45 -1.06 -5.21
C SER A 306 -8.19 -0.24 -4.17
N THR A 307 -7.66 0.93 -3.84
CA THR A 307 -8.29 1.93 -2.98
C THR A 307 -8.31 3.29 -3.65
N ALA A 308 -9.31 4.10 -3.34
CA ALA A 308 -9.43 5.48 -3.78
C ALA A 308 -10.13 6.32 -2.71
N THR A 309 -9.86 7.63 -2.65
CA THR A 309 -10.58 8.55 -1.77
C THR A 309 -11.82 9.07 -2.48
N VAL A 310 -12.98 8.87 -1.89
CA VAL A 310 -14.28 9.24 -2.45
C VAL A 310 -15.17 9.87 -1.37
N GLN A 311 -16.32 10.42 -1.76
CA GLN A 311 -17.37 10.86 -0.83
C GLN A 311 -17.93 9.68 -0.03
N ALA A 312 -18.13 9.85 1.27
CA ALA A 312 -18.82 8.89 2.13
C ALA A 312 -20.27 8.67 1.67
N ASP A 313 -20.91 7.63 2.19
CA ASP A 313 -22.33 7.38 1.92
C ASP A 313 -23.19 8.46 2.57
N ALA A 314 -24.33 8.78 1.93
CA ALA A 314 -25.22 9.84 2.39
C ALA A 314 -25.68 9.67 3.86
N ALA A 315 -25.81 8.43 4.33
CA ALA A 315 -26.16 8.13 5.72
C ALA A 315 -25.05 8.49 6.73
N VAL A 316 -23.78 8.59 6.27
CA VAL A 316 -22.63 9.01 7.08
C VAL A 316 -22.50 10.52 7.09
N GLY A 317 -22.82 11.17 6.00
CA GLY A 317 -22.76 12.61 5.83
C GLY A 317 -21.67 13.06 4.85
N ASP A 318 -21.42 14.38 4.84
CA ASP A 318 -20.44 15.01 3.95
C ASP A 318 -19.02 14.83 4.48
N PHE A 319 -18.46 13.63 4.35
CA PHE A 319 -17.11 13.25 4.75
C PHE A 319 -16.38 12.54 3.60
N ALA A 320 -15.05 12.58 3.63
CA ALA A 320 -14.24 11.74 2.77
C ALA A 320 -14.22 10.29 3.31
N ALA A 321 -14.14 9.32 2.41
CA ALA A 321 -14.06 7.90 2.70
C ALA A 321 -13.00 7.22 1.85
N VAL A 322 -12.32 6.21 2.38
CA VAL A 322 -11.47 5.32 1.60
C VAL A 322 -12.33 4.18 1.07
N ARG A 323 -12.59 4.21 -0.23
CA ARG A 323 -13.24 3.12 -0.95
C ARG A 323 -12.21 2.07 -1.31
N TRP A 324 -12.55 0.80 -1.07
CA TRP A 324 -11.84 -0.33 -1.64
C TRP A 324 -12.71 -0.99 -2.72
N THR A 325 -12.05 -1.48 -3.77
CA THR A 325 -12.70 -2.11 -4.93
C THR A 325 -11.98 -3.41 -5.25
N VAL A 326 -12.75 -4.47 -5.49
CA VAL A 326 -12.26 -5.78 -5.92
C VAL A 326 -12.93 -6.12 -7.25
N VAL A 327 -12.13 -6.32 -8.28
CA VAL A 327 -12.61 -6.69 -9.61
C VAL A 327 -11.98 -8.00 -10.07
N ASP A 328 -12.65 -8.70 -10.97
CA ASP A 328 -12.06 -9.82 -11.69
C ASP A 328 -10.91 -9.30 -12.57
N ALA A 329 -9.71 -9.80 -12.35
CA ALA A 329 -8.50 -9.32 -13.03
C ALA A 329 -8.46 -9.64 -14.54
N ASN A 330 -9.34 -10.50 -15.03
CA ASN A 330 -9.42 -10.83 -16.46
C ASN A 330 -10.47 -10.00 -17.20
N THR A 331 -11.60 -9.73 -16.53
CA THR A 331 -12.77 -9.10 -17.18
C THR A 331 -13.02 -7.67 -16.75
N GLY A 332 -12.50 -7.24 -15.59
CA GLY A 332 -12.82 -5.95 -14.96
C GLY A 332 -14.20 -5.93 -14.30
N SER A 333 -14.90 -7.06 -14.23
CA SER A 333 -16.20 -7.10 -13.57
C SER A 333 -16.08 -6.85 -12.08
N LEU A 334 -16.91 -5.97 -11.53
CA LEU A 334 -16.94 -5.69 -10.10
C LEU A 334 -17.37 -6.93 -9.32
N LEU A 335 -16.53 -7.39 -8.40
CA LEU A 335 -16.82 -8.52 -7.50
C LEU A 335 -17.32 -8.04 -6.14
N SER A 336 -16.66 -7.02 -5.59
CA SER A 336 -17.11 -6.39 -4.36
C SER A 336 -16.49 -5.00 -4.19
N SER A 337 -17.11 -4.16 -3.38
CA SER A 337 -16.56 -2.88 -2.95
C SER A 337 -17.15 -2.48 -1.60
N GLY A 338 -16.46 -1.60 -0.89
CA GLY A 338 -16.93 -1.03 0.35
C GLY A 338 -16.15 0.23 0.69
N LYS A 339 -16.49 0.84 1.82
CA LYS A 339 -15.86 2.08 2.27
C LYS A 339 -15.40 1.95 3.72
N VAL A 340 -14.22 2.49 4.00
CA VAL A 340 -13.80 2.85 5.35
C VAL A 340 -14.33 4.25 5.58
N GLN A 341 -15.31 4.38 6.47
CA GLN A 341 -16.03 5.62 6.71
C GLN A 341 -16.68 5.62 8.08
N GLN A 342 -16.79 6.79 8.69
CA GLN A 342 -17.51 7.02 9.95
C GLN A 342 -17.89 8.49 10.05
N ALA A 343 -19.07 8.78 10.57
CA ALA A 343 -19.52 10.15 10.82
C ALA A 343 -18.55 10.87 11.78
N GLY A 344 -18.24 12.13 11.47
CA GLY A 344 -17.32 12.96 12.24
C GLY A 344 -15.86 12.89 11.78
N PHE A 345 -15.51 11.97 10.87
CA PHE A 345 -14.14 11.81 10.37
C PHE A 345 -14.09 11.75 8.85
N ASP A 346 -13.02 12.31 8.31
CA ASP A 346 -12.61 12.21 6.92
C ASP A 346 -11.49 11.16 6.80
N TYR A 347 -11.62 10.24 5.84
CA TYR A 347 -10.69 9.15 5.54
C TYR A 347 -10.11 9.33 4.15
N TYR A 348 -8.80 9.28 3.99
CA TYR A 348 -8.15 9.59 2.72
C TYR A 348 -6.81 8.86 2.54
N GLN A 349 -6.29 8.88 1.32
CA GLN A 349 -5.01 8.29 0.92
C GLN A 349 -4.87 6.82 1.34
N GLY A 350 -5.83 6.00 0.91
CA GLY A 350 -5.83 4.57 1.17
C GLY A 350 -4.74 3.82 0.40
N SER A 351 -4.19 2.80 1.02
CA SER A 351 -3.31 1.79 0.41
C SER A 351 -3.73 0.41 0.86
N ILE A 352 -3.65 -0.59 -0.04
CA ILE A 352 -4.07 -1.97 0.25
C ILE A 352 -2.98 -2.96 -0.13
N ALA A 353 -2.78 -3.97 0.72
CA ALA A 353 -2.07 -5.19 0.37
C ALA A 353 -2.88 -6.42 0.77
N ILE A 354 -2.68 -7.53 0.06
CA ILE A 354 -3.34 -8.80 0.30
C ILE A 354 -2.30 -9.93 0.22
N ASN A 355 -2.31 -10.82 1.20
CA ASN A 355 -1.36 -11.93 1.26
C ASN A 355 -1.90 -13.21 0.57
N GLU A 356 -1.09 -14.26 0.55
CA GLU A 356 -1.44 -15.55 -0.06
C GLU A 356 -2.55 -16.31 0.68
N PHE A 357 -2.90 -15.88 1.89
CA PHE A 357 -4.01 -16.43 2.67
C PHE A 357 -5.33 -15.69 2.38
N GLY A 358 -5.31 -14.64 1.54
CA GLY A 358 -6.47 -13.80 1.24
C GLY A 358 -6.76 -12.76 2.33
N GLU A 359 -5.88 -12.62 3.32
CA GLU A 359 -5.97 -11.61 4.36
C GLU A 359 -5.48 -10.26 3.81
N ALA A 360 -6.18 -9.17 4.11
CA ALA A 360 -5.88 -7.84 3.59
C ALA A 360 -5.66 -6.82 4.70
N VAL A 361 -4.75 -5.87 4.45
CA VAL A 361 -4.58 -4.66 5.26
C VAL A 361 -4.80 -3.44 4.39
N ILE A 362 -5.61 -2.51 4.90
CA ILE A 362 -5.79 -1.17 4.32
C ILE A 362 -5.22 -0.16 5.30
N GLY A 363 -4.15 0.56 4.90
CA GLY A 363 -3.61 1.73 5.60
C GLY A 363 -4.21 3.00 5.04
N TYR A 364 -4.41 4.03 5.86
CA TYR A 364 -5.02 5.30 5.44
C TYR A 364 -4.77 6.41 6.47
N ASN A 365 -5.00 7.66 6.07
CA ASN A 365 -5.09 8.77 7.01
C ASN A 365 -6.55 9.04 7.40
N ARG A 366 -6.75 9.46 8.65
CA ARG A 366 -8.03 9.91 9.21
C ARG A 366 -7.85 11.24 9.89
N SER A 367 -8.79 12.16 9.72
CA SER A 367 -8.85 13.40 10.49
C SER A 367 -10.29 13.87 10.68
N GLY A 368 -10.51 14.88 11.53
CA GLY A 368 -11.84 15.41 11.77
C GLY A 368 -11.78 16.74 12.54
N SER A 369 -12.94 17.30 12.84
CA SER A 369 -13.07 18.57 13.58
C SER A 369 -13.14 18.40 15.10
N ALA A 370 -13.06 17.18 15.64
CA ALA A 370 -13.13 16.93 17.07
C ALA A 370 -11.90 17.47 17.80
N THR A 371 -12.14 18.36 18.77
CA THR A 371 -11.10 18.94 19.65
C THR A 371 -10.99 18.22 20.98
N THR A 372 -11.84 17.21 21.22
CA THR A 372 -11.83 16.38 22.44
C THR A 372 -10.67 15.41 22.40
N ASP A 373 -10.21 15.02 23.58
CA ASP A 373 -9.24 13.96 23.83
C ASP A 373 -10.01 12.81 24.52
N GLY A 374 -10.68 11.99 23.71
CA GLY A 374 -11.54 10.91 24.24
C GLY A 374 -10.76 9.67 24.68
N ASN A 375 -9.53 9.49 24.17
CA ASN A 375 -8.66 8.37 24.52
C ASN A 375 -7.64 8.70 25.61
N GLY A 376 -7.50 9.96 26.02
CA GLY A 376 -6.63 10.42 27.12
C GLY A 376 -5.15 10.46 26.78
N ASP A 377 -4.78 10.60 25.50
CA ASP A 377 -3.39 10.67 25.05
C ASP A 377 -2.82 12.12 25.03
N GLY A 378 -3.64 13.10 25.37
CA GLY A 378 -3.28 14.51 25.37
C GLY A 378 -3.41 15.19 24.01
N LEU A 379 -3.95 14.50 22.99
CA LEU A 379 -4.11 14.99 21.63
C LEU A 379 -5.60 15.00 21.24
N ALA A 380 -5.98 15.86 20.32
CA ALA A 380 -7.35 15.91 19.85
C ALA A 380 -7.66 14.69 18.97
N ASP A 381 -8.82 14.04 19.17
CA ASP A 381 -9.28 12.89 18.40
C ASP A 381 -9.37 13.16 16.90
N GLY A 382 -9.60 14.43 16.53
CA GLY A 382 -9.64 14.90 15.15
C GLY A 382 -8.28 15.17 14.51
N ASN A 383 -7.17 15.06 15.23
CA ASN A 383 -5.84 15.23 14.66
C ASN A 383 -5.61 14.22 13.53
N ILE A 384 -4.85 14.65 12.50
CA ILE A 384 -4.50 13.74 11.41
C ILE A 384 -3.80 12.53 12.00
N SER A 385 -4.34 11.36 11.74
CA SER A 385 -3.86 10.09 12.27
C SER A 385 -3.58 9.11 11.13
N PHE A 386 -2.49 8.37 11.24
CA PHE A 386 -2.21 7.23 10.38
C PHE A 386 -2.84 5.99 11.01
N MET A 387 -3.70 5.33 10.26
CA MET A 387 -4.58 4.25 10.71
C MET A 387 -4.45 3.03 9.80
N ALA A 388 -4.91 1.88 10.31
CA ALA A 388 -5.11 0.69 9.47
C ALA A 388 -6.37 -0.08 9.86
N ARG A 389 -6.90 -0.83 8.87
CA ARG A 389 -7.89 -1.90 9.07
C ARG A 389 -7.39 -3.17 8.41
N ALA A 390 -7.75 -4.31 9.00
CA ALA A 390 -7.41 -5.61 8.47
C ALA A 390 -8.66 -6.47 8.27
N TYR A 391 -8.60 -7.35 7.26
CA TYR A 391 -9.72 -8.19 6.84
C TYR A 391 -9.23 -9.62 6.67
N ASP A 392 -10.08 -10.61 7.04
CA ASP A 392 -9.82 -12.02 6.75
C ASP A 392 -10.08 -12.36 5.27
N ALA A 393 -9.80 -13.61 4.90
CA ALA A 393 -10.01 -14.10 3.53
C ALA A 393 -11.48 -14.05 3.06
N SER A 394 -12.43 -13.97 3.99
CA SER A 394 -13.86 -13.84 3.72
C SER A 394 -14.30 -12.36 3.62
N GLY A 395 -13.40 -11.42 3.88
CA GLY A 395 -13.67 -10.00 3.89
C GLY A 395 -14.27 -9.49 5.20
N ASN A 396 -14.25 -10.31 6.28
CA ASN A 396 -14.67 -9.85 7.59
C ASN A 396 -13.59 -8.98 8.21
N LEU A 397 -14.01 -7.87 8.83
CA LEU A 397 -13.12 -6.97 9.54
C LEU A 397 -12.50 -7.68 10.76
N LEU A 398 -11.17 -7.74 10.81
CA LEU A 398 -10.43 -8.28 11.94
C LEU A 398 -10.20 -7.16 12.95
N VAL A 399 -10.83 -7.29 14.12
CA VAL A 399 -10.97 -6.16 15.02
C VAL A 399 -10.22 -6.40 16.32
N GLN A 400 -9.46 -5.37 16.76
CA GLN A 400 -9.42 -4.94 18.16
C GLN A 400 -10.06 -3.54 18.22
N ASP A 401 -10.86 -3.25 19.26
CA ASP A 401 -11.36 -1.92 19.62
C ASP A 401 -12.04 -1.10 18.48
N GLY A 402 -13.15 -1.58 17.95
CA GLY A 402 -13.96 -0.80 16.98
C GLY A 402 -13.52 -0.92 15.52
N GLY A 403 -12.54 -1.75 15.20
CA GLY A 403 -12.15 -2.09 13.81
C GLY A 403 -11.04 -1.25 13.23
N GLU A 404 -10.46 -0.32 13.97
CA GLU A 404 -9.34 0.50 13.52
C GLU A 404 -8.12 0.33 14.43
N MET A 405 -6.95 0.23 13.81
CA MET A 405 -5.67 0.29 14.49
C MET A 405 -5.13 1.72 14.35
N LEU A 406 -4.95 2.44 15.46
CA LEU A 406 -4.21 3.68 15.48
C LEU A 406 -2.72 3.35 15.41
N LEU A 407 -2.06 3.76 14.35
CA LEU A 407 -0.63 3.54 14.14
C LEU A 407 0.18 4.75 14.62
N ARG A 408 -0.25 5.95 14.27
CA ARG A 408 0.39 7.21 14.70
C ARG A 408 -0.59 8.38 14.63
N VAL A 409 -0.56 9.27 15.62
CA VAL A 409 -1.34 10.50 15.65
C VAL A 409 -0.43 11.71 15.51
N SER A 410 -0.91 12.77 14.85
CA SER A 410 -0.21 14.05 14.74
C SER A 410 -0.17 14.79 16.08
N GLY A 411 0.98 15.35 16.39
CA GLY A 411 1.17 16.19 17.58
C GLY A 411 0.59 17.61 17.49
N ILE A 412 0.03 17.98 16.32
CA ILE A 412 -0.61 19.29 16.09
C ILE A 412 -1.98 19.11 15.44
N SER A 413 -2.87 20.06 15.72
CA SER A 413 -4.27 20.04 15.29
C SER A 413 -4.56 20.88 14.04
N ASP A 414 -3.54 21.51 13.46
CA ASP A 414 -3.67 22.54 12.44
C ASP A 414 -2.56 22.48 11.37
N TYR A 415 -2.32 21.30 10.81
CA TYR A 415 -1.33 21.18 9.74
C TYR A 415 -1.57 22.19 8.61
N ARG A 416 -0.51 22.89 8.21
CA ARG A 416 -0.53 23.88 7.12
C ARG A 416 0.71 23.78 6.26
N CYS A 417 0.55 23.96 4.96
CA CYS A 417 1.67 24.02 4.03
C CYS A 417 2.45 25.34 4.12
N GLY A 418 1.80 26.42 4.56
CA GLY A 418 2.39 27.75 4.73
C GLY A 418 2.95 28.00 6.13
N ALA A 419 3.28 29.27 6.39
CA ALA A 419 3.69 29.75 7.70
C ALA A 419 2.57 29.64 8.73
N ARG A 420 2.95 29.42 10.00
CA ARG A 420 2.00 29.46 11.12
C ARG A 420 1.46 30.87 11.32
N THR A 421 2.35 31.87 11.25
CA THR A 421 2.00 33.28 11.46
C THR A 421 2.86 34.16 10.54
N PRO A 422 2.29 35.07 9.73
CA PRO A 422 0.87 35.16 9.40
C PRO A 422 0.40 33.92 8.64
N VAL A 423 -0.89 33.57 8.71
CA VAL A 423 -1.45 32.43 8.02
C VAL A 423 -1.38 32.65 6.51
N ASP A 424 -0.69 31.78 5.81
CA ASP A 424 -0.65 31.76 4.34
C ASP A 424 -1.97 31.13 3.82
N THR A 425 -2.82 31.97 3.23
CA THR A 425 -4.12 31.54 2.69
C THR A 425 -4.04 31.07 1.23
N ALA A 426 -2.93 31.34 0.54
CA ALA A 426 -2.76 30.99 -0.88
C ALA A 426 -2.26 29.55 -1.07
N CYS A 427 -1.63 28.97 -0.06
CA CYS A 427 -1.06 27.63 -0.14
C CYS A 427 -2.14 26.57 -0.10
N ARG A 428 -2.19 25.68 -1.10
CA ARG A 428 -3.00 24.45 -1.09
C ARG A 428 -2.46 23.53 0.02
N GLN A 429 -3.34 23.02 0.87
CA GLN A 429 -2.94 22.20 2.02
C GLN A 429 -2.62 20.77 1.58
N ARG A 430 -1.54 20.60 0.83
CA ARG A 430 -1.09 19.29 0.36
C ARG A 430 -0.56 18.47 1.52
N TRP A 431 -1.08 17.24 1.62
CA TRP A 431 -0.63 16.23 2.58
C TRP A 431 0.42 15.33 1.94
N GLY A 432 0.09 14.64 0.87
CA GLY A 432 0.94 13.80 0.05
C GLY A 432 0.14 13.19 -1.08
N ASP A 433 0.81 12.62 -2.06
CA ASP A 433 0.17 12.00 -3.21
C ASP A 433 0.16 10.47 -3.12
N TYR A 434 0.91 9.88 -2.17
CA TYR A 434 1.11 8.43 -2.09
C TYR A 434 1.03 7.89 -0.66
N ALA A 435 0.75 6.58 -0.56
CA ALA A 435 0.85 5.77 0.64
C ALA A 435 1.22 4.34 0.23
N ALA A 436 1.74 3.53 1.16
CA ALA A 436 2.04 2.14 0.88
C ALA A 436 1.68 1.20 2.03
N VAL A 437 1.11 0.05 1.66
CA VAL A 437 1.08 -1.17 2.47
C VAL A 437 1.74 -2.27 1.65
N THR A 438 2.67 -3.00 2.23
CA THR A 438 3.44 -4.06 1.57
C THR A 438 3.51 -5.32 2.42
N ILE A 439 3.64 -6.47 1.78
CA ILE A 439 3.74 -7.78 2.44
C ILE A 439 5.20 -8.09 2.72
N ASP A 440 5.49 -8.60 3.90
CA ASP A 440 6.80 -9.11 4.24
C ASP A 440 7.14 -10.37 3.42
N PRO A 441 8.17 -10.34 2.54
CA PRO A 441 8.52 -11.49 1.71
C PRO A 441 9.08 -12.68 2.50
N SER A 442 9.43 -12.48 3.78
CA SER A 442 9.93 -13.55 4.67
C SER A 442 8.84 -14.13 5.57
N ASN A 443 7.73 -13.42 5.74
CA ASN A 443 6.57 -13.85 6.52
C ASN A 443 5.29 -13.19 6.01
N HIS A 444 4.60 -13.85 5.11
CA HIS A 444 3.42 -13.31 4.42
C HIS A 444 2.22 -12.99 5.34
N ARG A 445 2.29 -13.34 6.64
CA ARG A 445 1.32 -12.86 7.64
C ARG A 445 1.72 -11.55 8.31
N LYS A 446 2.80 -10.93 7.86
CA LYS A 446 3.23 -9.61 8.29
C LYS A 446 3.08 -8.61 7.14
N PHE A 447 2.54 -7.46 7.49
CA PHE A 447 2.39 -6.32 6.61
C PHE A 447 3.17 -5.15 7.18
N TYR A 448 3.73 -4.35 6.30
CA TYR A 448 4.34 -3.08 6.65
C TYR A 448 3.58 -1.96 5.96
N ALA A 449 3.14 -1.00 6.74
CA ALA A 449 2.46 0.20 6.26
C ALA A 449 3.35 1.43 6.51
N ILE A 450 3.36 2.36 5.58
CA ILE A 450 3.98 3.67 5.77
C ILE A 450 2.95 4.75 5.46
N GLY A 451 2.88 5.75 6.33
CA GLY A 451 2.00 6.90 6.20
C GLY A 451 2.59 8.13 6.89
N GLU A 452 1.87 9.21 6.80
CA GLU A 452 2.31 10.53 7.22
C GLU A 452 1.57 11.00 8.47
N TYR A 453 2.26 11.84 9.26
CA TYR A 453 1.67 12.57 10.38
C TYR A 453 2.41 13.92 10.55
N ALA A 454 1.81 14.89 11.22
CA ALA A 454 2.42 16.17 11.51
C ALA A 454 2.90 16.21 12.97
N SER A 455 4.22 16.28 13.18
CA SER A 455 4.79 16.15 14.53
C SER A 455 4.68 17.42 15.37
N ALA A 456 5.02 18.56 14.80
CA ALA A 456 5.16 19.83 15.52
C ALA A 456 5.17 21.02 14.56
N TRP A 457 5.13 22.23 15.16
CA TRP A 457 5.55 23.44 14.49
C TRP A 457 7.04 23.69 14.80
N ALA A 458 7.83 23.98 13.77
CA ALA A 458 9.24 24.30 13.93
C ALA A 458 9.74 25.29 12.88
N ILE A 459 10.84 25.96 13.20
CA ILE A 459 11.59 26.79 12.26
C ILE A 459 12.43 25.85 11.39
N ILE A 460 12.22 25.91 10.08
CA ILE A 460 13.01 25.10 9.14
C ILE A 460 14.34 25.80 8.80
N PRO A 461 15.38 25.05 8.44
CA PRO A 461 16.63 25.59 7.95
C PRO A 461 16.43 26.62 6.81
N GLY A 462 17.11 27.75 6.88
CA GLY A 462 16.97 28.86 5.93
C GLY A 462 15.92 29.92 6.32
N SER A 463 15.11 29.65 7.36
CA SER A 463 14.25 30.68 8.02
C SER A 463 14.78 30.99 9.40
N THR A 464 14.66 32.23 9.82
CA THR A 464 15.07 32.68 11.19
C THR A 464 13.87 32.89 12.12
N THR A 465 12.66 33.00 11.56
CA THR A 465 11.47 33.40 12.31
C THR A 465 10.18 32.68 11.94
N THR A 466 10.13 32.01 10.79
CA THR A 466 8.89 31.42 10.28
C THR A 466 8.77 29.98 10.71
N GLU A 467 7.84 29.68 11.61
CA GLU A 467 7.45 28.29 11.94
C GLU A 467 6.62 27.69 10.83
N ARG A 468 6.87 26.42 10.56
CA ARG A 468 6.09 25.59 9.65
C ARG A 468 5.69 24.29 10.33
N ALA A 469 4.55 23.74 9.97
CA ALA A 469 4.15 22.40 10.39
C ALA A 469 5.12 21.38 9.80
N ILE A 470 5.68 20.51 10.61
CA ILE A 470 6.66 19.52 10.20
C ILE A 470 5.93 18.21 9.93
N TRP A 471 5.97 17.77 8.68
CA TRP A 471 5.54 16.42 8.33
C TRP A 471 6.60 15.39 8.72
N ASN A 472 6.14 14.23 9.12
CA ASN A 472 6.94 13.06 9.41
C ASN A 472 6.28 11.85 8.77
N THR A 473 7.05 10.80 8.56
CA THR A 473 6.52 9.49 8.17
C THR A 473 6.64 8.51 9.33
N TYR A 474 5.76 7.53 9.32
CA TYR A 474 5.74 6.46 10.32
C TYR A 474 5.60 5.11 9.64
N ILE A 475 6.42 4.15 10.04
CA ILE A 475 6.43 2.80 9.51
C ILE A 475 5.87 1.87 10.57
N ALA A 476 4.85 1.09 10.23
CA ALA A 476 4.15 0.20 11.12
C ALA A 476 4.20 -1.24 10.64
N GLU A 477 4.53 -2.17 11.54
CA GLU A 477 4.44 -3.61 11.34
C GLU A 477 3.11 -4.13 11.91
N ILE A 478 2.32 -4.78 11.06
CA ILE A 478 1.00 -5.36 11.39
C ILE A 478 1.09 -6.86 11.12
N ALA A 479 0.68 -7.68 12.09
CA ALA A 479 0.66 -9.14 11.96
C ALA A 479 -0.76 -9.68 11.95
N MET A 480 -1.01 -10.63 11.06
CA MET A 480 -2.19 -11.47 11.07
C MET A 480 -1.93 -12.65 12.00
N VAL A 481 -2.74 -12.77 13.05
CA VAL A 481 -2.65 -13.86 14.02
C VAL A 481 -3.76 -14.86 13.71
N PRO A 482 -3.42 -16.09 13.26
CA PRO A 482 -4.41 -17.12 13.00
C PRO A 482 -5.20 -17.47 14.26
N GLU A 483 -6.42 -17.96 14.07
CA GLU A 483 -7.25 -18.43 15.18
C GLU A 483 -6.52 -19.47 16.02
N PRO A 484 -6.55 -19.38 17.36
CA PRO A 484 -5.99 -20.40 18.24
C PRO A 484 -6.57 -21.80 17.98
N SER A 485 -7.82 -21.89 17.48
CA SER A 485 -8.47 -23.13 17.07
C SER A 485 -7.73 -23.86 15.96
N GLN A 486 -7.07 -23.15 15.03
CA GLN A 486 -6.26 -23.77 13.97
C GLN A 486 -5.02 -24.45 14.54
N TYR A 487 -4.37 -23.86 15.53
CA TYR A 487 -3.24 -24.49 16.24
C TYR A 487 -3.69 -25.68 17.09
N ALA A 488 -4.86 -25.57 17.74
CA ALA A 488 -5.45 -26.67 18.50
C ALA A 488 -5.83 -27.86 17.61
N LEU A 489 -6.45 -27.60 16.46
CA LEU A 489 -6.78 -28.63 15.47
C LEU A 489 -5.53 -29.28 14.87
N MET A 490 -4.49 -28.49 14.59
CA MET A 490 -3.22 -29.01 14.10
C MET A 490 -2.50 -29.86 15.15
N ALA A 491 -2.50 -29.43 16.42
CA ALA A 491 -1.95 -30.21 17.55
C ALA A 491 -2.73 -31.51 17.80
N LEU A 492 -4.07 -31.47 17.72
CA LEU A 492 -4.93 -32.64 17.79
C LEU A 492 -4.67 -33.59 16.63
N GLY A 493 -4.56 -33.07 15.40
CA GLY A 493 -4.23 -33.86 14.20
C GLY A 493 -2.89 -34.57 14.34
N LEU A 494 -1.85 -33.86 14.77
CA LEU A 494 -0.52 -34.44 15.04
C LEU A 494 -0.57 -35.46 16.19
N GLY A 495 -1.36 -35.19 17.23
CA GLY A 495 -1.58 -36.12 18.35
C GLY A 495 -2.22 -37.44 17.88
N VAL A 496 -3.24 -37.38 17.06
CA VAL A 496 -3.91 -38.55 16.48
C VAL A 496 -2.97 -39.35 15.58
N ILE A 497 -2.20 -38.67 14.73
CA ILE A 497 -1.18 -39.32 13.87
C ILE A 497 -0.12 -40.01 14.70
N GLY A 498 0.40 -39.33 15.74
CA GLY A 498 1.39 -39.90 16.66
C GLY A 498 0.86 -41.10 17.41
N PHE A 499 -0.38 -41.05 17.86
CA PHE A 499 -1.04 -42.16 18.56
C PHE A 499 -1.25 -43.38 17.64
N ALA A 500 -1.71 -43.14 16.38
CA ALA A 500 -1.89 -44.18 15.38
C ALA A 500 -0.55 -44.86 15.01
N ALA A 501 0.50 -44.07 14.82
CA ALA A 501 1.86 -44.58 14.53
C ALA A 501 2.42 -45.43 15.70
N ARG A 502 2.17 -45.00 16.96
CA ARG A 502 2.60 -45.73 18.15
C ARG A 502 1.82 -47.06 18.30
N ARG A 503 0.54 -47.11 17.94
CA ARG A 503 -0.29 -48.30 17.97
C ARG A 503 0.17 -49.33 16.90
N ARG A 504 0.54 -48.90 15.70
CA ARG A 504 1.09 -49.75 14.65
C ARG A 504 2.43 -50.39 15.06
N ARG A 505 3.32 -49.63 15.72
CA ARG A 505 4.62 -50.15 16.22
C ARG A 505 4.49 -51.16 17.35
N ARG A 506 3.34 -51.26 18.04
CA ARG A 506 3.09 -52.24 19.08
C ARG A 506 2.43 -53.51 18.56
N GLN A 507 1.99 -53.50 17.30
CA GLN A 507 1.32 -54.64 16.64
C GLN A 507 2.25 -55.34 15.62
N ALA A 508 3.41 -54.76 15.33
CA ALA A 508 4.52 -55.36 14.62
C ALA A 508 5.61 -55.85 15.60
#